data_7bb918f96f19276a1636394579e2658d
#
_entry.id   7bb918f96f19276a1636394579e2658d
#
_cell.length_a   1.000
_cell.length_b   1.000
_cell.length_c   1.000
_cell.angle_alpha   90.00
_cell.angle_beta   90.00
_cell.angle_gamma   90.00
#
_symmetry.space_group_name_H-M   'P 1'
#
loop_
_entity.id
_entity.type
_entity.pdbx_description
1 polymer ?
#
loop_
_entity_poly.entity_id
_entity_poly.type
_entity_poly.pdbx_seq_one_letter_code
_entity_poly.pdbx_strand_id
1 'polypeptide(L)'
;MRSWLPFIAKVLALVLVFALVAPVLLPFYSGLQIGFVQPFVARDFKLRLKPDGSIYVYYRNYSKPAVERDATSFSGLGLTVALFLATPMLWRRRLARLGLGVLVLLGFHLVALWGLIAIWEAMFRSGGISFSMRWAYMLIASGDWLAPLASWGLLGYSEIAAQLTHSKKGGSYASV
;
A
#
# COMPACT_ATOMS: atom_id res chain seq x y z
N MET A 1 -9.93 0.94 -30.88
CA MET A 1 -9.20 1.08 -29.59
C MET A 1 -10.20 1.48 -28.51
N ARG A 2 -10.50 0.57 -27.54
CA ARG A 2 -11.29 0.99 -26.36
C ARG A 2 -10.41 1.96 -25.59
N SER A 3 -10.91 3.17 -25.37
CA SER A 3 -10.15 4.19 -24.65
C SER A 3 -10.00 3.77 -23.18
N TRP A 4 -8.80 3.87 -22.65
CA TRP A 4 -8.51 3.68 -21.21
C TRP A 4 -9.12 4.77 -20.34
N LEU A 5 -9.62 5.82 -20.98
CA LEU A 5 -10.17 7.00 -20.33
C LEU A 5 -11.25 6.67 -19.29
N PRO A 6 -12.30 5.84 -19.60
CA PRO A 6 -13.32 5.53 -18.59
C PRO A 6 -12.78 4.71 -17.42
N PHE A 7 -11.74 3.88 -17.61
CA PHE A 7 -11.09 3.17 -16.51
C PHE A 7 -10.35 4.15 -15.60
N ILE A 8 -9.52 5.01 -16.19
CA ILE A 8 -8.77 6.04 -15.43
C ILE A 8 -9.74 6.95 -14.68
N ALA A 9 -10.81 7.42 -15.32
CA ALA A 9 -11.82 8.26 -14.67
C ALA A 9 -12.47 7.55 -13.46
N LYS A 10 -12.77 6.25 -13.57
CA LYS A 10 -13.29 5.45 -12.45
C LYS A 10 -12.27 5.34 -11.31
N VAL A 11 -11.01 5.07 -11.63
CA VAL A 11 -9.94 4.99 -10.62
C VAL A 11 -9.82 6.32 -9.88
N LEU A 12 -9.75 7.44 -10.61
CA LEU A 12 -9.66 8.77 -9.99
C LEU A 12 -10.86 9.08 -9.10
N ALA A 13 -12.09 8.80 -9.57
CA ALA A 13 -13.29 9.00 -8.77
C ALA A 13 -13.27 8.17 -7.48
N LEU A 14 -12.85 6.91 -7.56
CA LEU A 14 -12.74 6.02 -6.39
C LEU A 14 -11.64 6.45 -5.42
N VAL A 15 -10.51 6.95 -5.91
CA VAL A 15 -9.46 7.54 -5.07
C VAL A 15 -9.99 8.77 -4.33
N LEU A 16 -10.76 9.63 -4.99
CA LEU A 16 -11.39 10.79 -4.33
C LEU A 16 -12.40 10.36 -3.26
N VAL A 17 -13.25 9.37 -3.56
CA VAL A 17 -14.17 8.81 -2.56
C VAL A 17 -13.39 8.22 -1.38
N PHE A 18 -12.31 7.49 -1.64
CA PHE A 18 -11.46 6.94 -0.58
C PHE A 18 -10.87 8.05 0.29
N ALA A 19 -10.42 9.16 -0.32
CA ALA A 19 -9.86 10.29 0.43
C ALA A 19 -10.86 10.88 1.43
N LEU A 20 -12.17 10.84 1.14
CA LEU A 20 -13.22 11.31 2.06
C LEU A 20 -13.40 10.37 3.26
N VAL A 21 -13.20 9.05 3.10
CA VAL A 21 -13.36 8.07 4.18
C VAL A 21 -12.04 7.73 4.88
N ALA A 22 -10.91 8.13 4.29
CA ALA A 22 -9.57 7.88 4.81
C ALA A 22 -9.37 8.32 6.26
N PRO A 23 -9.85 9.49 6.74
CA PRO A 23 -9.69 9.90 8.14
C PRO A 23 -10.25 8.93 9.15
N VAL A 24 -11.25 8.12 8.76
CA VAL A 24 -11.85 7.08 9.62
C VAL A 24 -11.12 5.75 9.48
N LEU A 25 -10.74 5.39 8.26
CA LEU A 25 -10.15 4.08 7.96
C LEU A 25 -8.67 4.00 8.34
N LEU A 26 -7.91 5.08 8.15
CA LEU A 26 -6.47 5.07 8.36
C LEU A 26 -6.06 4.85 9.81
N PRO A 27 -6.70 5.46 10.83
CA PRO A 27 -6.38 5.13 12.22
C PRO A 27 -6.58 3.66 12.56
N PHE A 28 -7.67 3.04 12.06
CA PHE A 28 -7.91 1.62 12.25
C PHE A 28 -6.84 0.76 11.58
N TYR A 29 -6.52 1.06 10.32
CA TYR A 29 -5.48 0.34 9.56
C TYR A 29 -4.10 0.47 10.20
N SER A 30 -3.72 1.67 10.65
CA SER A 30 -2.45 1.92 11.36
C SER A 30 -2.42 1.25 12.74
N GLY A 31 -3.56 1.22 13.43
CA GLY A 31 -3.71 0.49 14.70
C GLY A 31 -3.44 -0.99 14.55
N LEU A 32 -3.94 -1.63 13.47
CA LEU A 32 -3.61 -3.02 13.15
C LEU A 32 -2.11 -3.20 12.95
N GLN A 33 -1.44 -2.31 12.20
CA GLN A 33 0.01 -2.40 11.99
C GLN A 33 0.78 -2.32 13.31
N ILE A 34 0.44 -1.39 14.18
CA ILE A 34 1.06 -1.28 15.51
C ILE A 34 0.85 -2.56 16.31
N GLY A 35 -0.38 -3.07 16.35
CA GLY A 35 -0.71 -4.30 17.07
C GLY A 35 0.11 -5.51 16.61
N PHE A 36 0.36 -5.62 15.30
CA PHE A 36 1.18 -6.70 14.75
C PHE A 36 2.69 -6.48 14.92
N VAL A 37 3.18 -5.25 14.80
CA VAL A 37 4.63 -4.97 14.80
C VAL A 37 5.19 -4.79 16.20
N GLN A 38 4.43 -4.19 17.13
CA GLN A 38 4.90 -3.88 18.49
C GLN A 38 5.51 -5.08 19.26
N PRO A 39 4.97 -6.32 19.18
CA PRO A 39 5.55 -7.47 19.86
C PRO A 39 6.96 -7.86 19.37
N PHE A 40 7.31 -7.52 18.14
CA PHE A 40 8.58 -7.86 17.49
C PHE A 40 9.61 -6.74 17.53
N VAL A 41 9.26 -5.61 18.13
CA VAL A 41 10.13 -4.44 18.23
C VAL A 41 10.88 -4.47 19.55
N ALA A 42 12.17 -4.09 19.53
CA ALA A 42 12.98 -4.01 20.74
C ALA A 42 12.31 -3.12 21.81
N ARG A 43 12.46 -3.49 23.09
CA ARG A 43 11.80 -2.80 24.23
C ARG A 43 12.10 -1.31 24.33
N ASP A 44 13.19 -0.88 23.70
CA ASP A 44 13.60 0.52 23.65
C ASP A 44 12.73 1.39 22.70
N PHE A 45 11.91 0.76 21.83
CA PHE A 45 11.05 1.45 20.91
C PHE A 45 9.57 1.36 21.34
N LYS A 46 8.87 2.50 21.25
CA LYS A 46 7.44 2.60 21.53
C LYS A 46 6.73 3.18 20.32
N LEU A 47 5.75 2.44 19.80
CA LEU A 47 4.90 2.91 18.71
C LEU A 47 3.67 3.62 19.30
N ARG A 48 3.33 4.76 18.72
CA ARG A 48 2.13 5.51 19.08
C ARG A 48 1.33 5.86 17.83
N LEU A 49 0.03 5.66 17.91
CA LEU A 49 -0.92 6.07 16.89
C LEU A 49 -1.39 7.49 17.19
N LYS A 50 -1.43 8.32 16.15
CA LYS A 50 -2.07 9.63 16.20
C LYS A 50 -3.50 9.57 15.68
N PRO A 51 -4.35 10.55 16.02
CA PRO A 51 -5.75 10.58 15.55
C PRO A 51 -5.90 10.64 14.04
N ASP A 52 -4.93 11.19 13.32
CA ASP A 52 -4.88 11.26 11.86
C ASP A 52 -4.45 9.94 11.19
N GLY A 53 -4.10 8.91 11.97
CA GLY A 53 -3.59 7.63 11.48
C GLY A 53 -2.08 7.58 11.31
N SER A 54 -1.35 8.64 11.60
CA SER A 54 0.12 8.63 11.56
C SER A 54 0.70 7.75 12.65
N ILE A 55 1.80 7.03 12.33
CA ILE A 55 2.53 6.17 13.28
C ILE A 55 3.82 6.87 13.67
N TYR A 56 3.98 7.09 14.96
CA TYR A 56 5.18 7.65 15.56
C TYR A 56 5.94 6.57 16.31
N VAL A 57 7.24 6.45 16.04
CA VAL A 57 8.14 5.52 16.71
C VAL A 57 9.10 6.31 17.59
N TYR A 58 9.02 6.12 18.89
CA TYR A 58 9.87 6.75 19.87
C TYR A 58 10.95 5.76 20.31
N TYR A 59 12.19 6.25 20.45
CA TYR A 59 13.30 5.50 21.00
C TYR A 59 13.54 5.93 22.45
N ARG A 60 13.44 4.99 23.40
CA ARG A 60 13.58 5.22 24.85
C ARG A 60 12.68 6.37 25.34
N ASN A 61 13.25 7.33 26.06
CA ASN A 61 12.55 8.48 26.62
C ASN A 61 12.74 9.77 25.78
N TYR A 62 13.15 9.64 24.52
CA TYR A 62 13.27 10.81 23.67
C TYR A 62 11.90 11.45 23.44
N SER A 63 11.84 12.78 23.55
CA SER A 63 10.62 13.55 23.33
C SER A 63 10.22 13.66 21.85
N LYS A 64 11.20 13.53 20.94
CA LYS A 64 10.96 13.56 19.49
C LYS A 64 10.88 12.12 18.96
N PRO A 65 9.98 11.85 18.00
CA PRO A 65 9.93 10.55 17.36
C PRO A 65 11.23 10.30 16.56
N ALA A 66 11.71 9.08 16.59
CA ALA A 66 12.83 8.62 15.77
C ALA A 66 12.35 8.41 14.31
N VAL A 67 11.13 7.88 14.14
CA VAL A 67 10.48 7.68 12.86
C VAL A 67 9.09 8.27 12.93
N GLU A 68 8.70 8.98 11.88
CA GLU A 68 7.36 9.44 11.63
C GLU A 68 6.90 8.84 10.30
N ARG A 69 5.80 8.11 10.35
CA ARG A 69 5.15 7.60 9.17
C ARG A 69 3.79 8.26 9.04
N ASP A 70 3.72 9.25 8.16
CA ASP A 70 2.50 9.99 7.91
C ASP A 70 1.37 9.10 7.39
N ALA A 71 0.14 9.47 7.71
CA ALA A 71 -1.06 8.85 7.15
C ALA A 71 -1.08 8.86 5.61
N THR A 72 -0.45 9.87 4.99
CA THR A 72 -0.30 9.97 3.54
C THR A 72 0.53 8.83 2.92
N SER A 73 1.44 8.21 3.69
CA SER A 73 2.19 7.02 3.27
C SER A 73 1.28 5.81 3.00
N PHE A 74 0.02 5.86 3.45
CA PHE A 74 -0.98 4.83 3.18
C PHE A 74 -1.89 5.14 1.97
N SER A 75 -1.54 6.15 1.17
CA SER A 75 -2.23 6.45 -0.10
C SER A 75 -2.33 5.25 -1.03
N GLY A 76 -1.36 4.33 -0.94
CA GLY A 76 -1.37 3.04 -1.61
C GLY A 76 -2.60 2.17 -1.32
N LEU A 77 -3.19 2.27 -0.12
CA LEU A 77 -4.43 1.55 0.21
C LEU A 77 -5.60 2.05 -0.65
N GLY A 78 -5.78 3.36 -0.77
CA GLY A 78 -6.80 3.97 -1.61
C GLY A 78 -6.63 3.61 -3.08
N LEU A 79 -5.41 3.65 -3.58
CA LEU A 79 -5.09 3.26 -4.94
C LEU A 79 -5.38 1.76 -5.18
N THR A 80 -5.01 0.87 -4.25
CA THR A 80 -5.32 -0.56 -4.33
C THR A 80 -6.83 -0.79 -4.42
N VAL A 81 -7.61 -0.20 -3.52
CA VAL A 81 -9.07 -0.30 -3.52
C VAL A 81 -9.66 0.21 -4.84
N ALA A 82 -9.22 1.38 -5.31
CA ALA A 82 -9.69 1.98 -6.55
C ALA A 82 -9.38 1.12 -7.78
N LEU A 83 -8.16 0.58 -7.88
CA LEU A 83 -7.75 -0.27 -9.00
C LEU A 83 -8.58 -1.55 -9.08
N PHE A 84 -8.78 -2.26 -7.95
CA PHE A 84 -9.57 -3.49 -7.96
C PHE A 84 -11.06 -3.23 -8.19
N LEU A 85 -11.63 -2.16 -7.63
CA LEU A 85 -13.03 -1.80 -7.85
C LEU A 85 -13.29 -1.30 -9.28
N ALA A 86 -12.35 -0.60 -9.90
CA ALA A 86 -12.47 -0.15 -11.29
C ALA A 86 -12.31 -1.29 -12.30
N THR A 87 -11.59 -2.36 -11.93
CA THR A 87 -11.33 -3.49 -12.84
C THR A 87 -12.63 -4.22 -13.18
N PRO A 88 -12.95 -4.40 -14.48
CA PRO A 88 -14.17 -5.06 -14.91
C PRO A 88 -14.07 -6.57 -14.73
N MET A 89 -14.62 -7.06 -13.63
CA MET A 89 -14.70 -8.48 -13.28
C MET A 89 -15.97 -8.77 -12.47
N LEU A 90 -16.34 -10.04 -12.35
CA LEU A 90 -17.47 -10.48 -11.54
C LEU A 90 -17.30 -10.05 -10.08
N TRP A 91 -18.39 -9.59 -9.43
CA TRP A 91 -18.37 -8.99 -8.10
C TRP A 91 -17.70 -9.89 -7.05
N ARG A 92 -18.02 -11.19 -7.03
CA ARG A 92 -17.40 -12.14 -6.09
C ARG A 92 -15.89 -12.24 -6.26
N ARG A 93 -15.40 -12.33 -7.52
CA ARG A 93 -13.96 -12.37 -7.82
C ARG A 93 -13.29 -11.04 -7.48
N ARG A 94 -13.99 -9.93 -7.72
CA ARG A 94 -13.50 -8.58 -7.39
C ARG A 94 -13.26 -8.43 -5.90
N LEU A 95 -14.23 -8.82 -5.06
CA LEU A 95 -14.08 -8.75 -3.60
C LEU A 95 -12.97 -9.68 -3.08
N ALA A 96 -12.88 -10.90 -3.60
CA ALA A 96 -11.82 -11.84 -3.20
C ALA A 96 -10.43 -11.29 -3.54
N ARG A 97 -10.25 -10.75 -4.75
CA ARG A 97 -8.97 -10.18 -5.18
C ARG A 97 -8.64 -8.87 -4.48
N LEU A 98 -9.64 -8.03 -4.23
CA LEU A 98 -9.49 -6.84 -3.40
C LEU A 98 -9.01 -7.21 -1.99
N GLY A 99 -9.67 -8.19 -1.34
CA GLY A 99 -9.27 -8.68 -0.03
C GLY A 99 -7.82 -9.19 -0.02
N LEU A 100 -7.45 -10.00 -1.02
CA LEU A 100 -6.08 -10.49 -1.16
C LEU A 100 -5.10 -9.34 -1.43
N GLY A 101 -5.45 -8.38 -2.29
CA GLY A 101 -4.61 -7.20 -2.57
C GLY A 101 -4.37 -6.34 -1.32
N VAL A 102 -5.41 -6.14 -0.50
CA VAL A 102 -5.30 -5.43 0.78
C VAL A 102 -4.43 -6.21 1.77
N LEU A 103 -4.54 -7.54 1.83
CA LEU A 103 -3.68 -8.38 2.68
C LEU A 103 -2.21 -8.33 2.24
N VAL A 104 -1.95 -8.39 0.94
CA VAL A 104 -0.58 -8.25 0.40
C VAL A 104 -0.01 -6.87 0.76
N LEU A 105 -0.80 -5.82 0.59
CA LEU A 105 -0.38 -4.47 0.93
C LEU A 105 -0.14 -4.31 2.45
N LEU A 106 -1.02 -4.87 3.28
CA LEU A 106 -0.83 -4.89 4.73
C LEU A 106 0.47 -5.60 5.10
N GLY A 107 0.73 -6.78 4.53
CA GLY A 107 1.97 -7.52 4.73
C GLY A 107 3.20 -6.68 4.34
N PHE A 108 3.16 -6.01 3.20
CA PHE A 108 4.22 -5.09 2.79
C PHE A 108 4.42 -3.96 3.80
N HIS A 109 3.34 -3.31 4.27
CA HIS A 109 3.44 -2.22 5.23
C HIS A 109 3.96 -2.68 6.61
N LEU A 110 3.62 -3.92 7.04
CA LEU A 110 4.18 -4.50 8.28
C LEU A 110 5.69 -4.69 8.16
N VAL A 111 6.16 -5.27 7.05
CA VAL A 111 7.59 -5.46 6.78
C VAL A 111 8.30 -4.12 6.65
N ALA A 112 7.68 -3.14 5.97
CA ALA A 112 8.21 -1.80 5.81
C ALA A 112 8.37 -1.07 7.15
N LEU A 113 7.35 -1.12 8.01
CA LEU A 113 7.40 -0.50 9.34
C LEU A 113 8.47 -1.15 10.23
N TRP A 114 8.50 -2.50 10.26
CA TRP A 114 9.53 -3.23 10.99
C TRP A 114 10.94 -2.94 10.45
N GLY A 115 11.10 -2.91 9.12
CA GLY A 115 12.36 -2.60 8.45
C GLY A 115 12.86 -1.19 8.77
N LEU A 116 11.97 -0.19 8.78
CA LEU A 116 12.32 1.17 9.20
C LEU A 116 12.83 1.21 10.63
N ILE A 117 12.18 0.52 11.57
CA ILE A 117 12.61 0.45 12.97
C ILE A 117 13.98 -0.23 13.07
N ALA A 118 14.20 -1.33 12.34
CA ALA A 118 15.49 -2.04 12.33
C ALA A 118 16.63 -1.16 11.76
N ILE A 119 16.37 -0.38 10.72
CA ILE A 119 17.34 0.58 10.17
C ILE A 119 17.72 1.63 11.23
N TRP A 120 16.73 2.18 11.94
CA TRP A 120 16.96 3.16 12.98
C TRP A 120 17.71 2.56 14.18
N GLU A 121 17.35 1.34 14.59
CA GLU A 121 18.08 0.63 15.64
C GLU A 121 19.55 0.43 15.27
N ALA A 122 19.82 -0.02 14.04
CA ALA A 122 21.17 -0.20 13.54
C ALA A 122 21.95 1.14 13.49
N MET A 123 21.29 2.22 13.08
CA MET A 123 21.87 3.56 13.05
C MET A 123 22.26 4.04 14.46
N PHE A 124 21.40 3.86 15.45
CA PHE A 124 21.71 4.22 16.83
C PHE A 124 22.86 3.40 17.42
N ARG A 125 22.99 2.12 17.03
CA ARG A 125 24.10 1.27 17.49
C ARG A 125 25.42 1.59 16.80
N SER A 126 25.40 1.96 15.51
CA SER A 126 26.61 2.22 14.72
C SER A 126 27.09 3.67 14.75
N GLY A 127 26.26 4.59 15.28
CA GLY A 127 26.54 6.03 15.28
C GLY A 127 26.45 6.71 13.92
N GLY A 128 25.89 6.03 12.90
CA GLY A 128 25.76 6.63 11.57
C GLY A 128 24.91 5.80 10.59
N ILE A 129 24.61 6.41 9.44
CA ILE A 129 23.84 5.77 8.37
C ILE A 129 24.80 5.18 7.35
N SER A 130 24.82 3.84 7.20
CA SER A 130 25.58 3.17 6.16
C SER A 130 24.92 3.33 4.77
N PHE A 131 25.70 3.07 3.71
CA PHE A 131 25.17 3.08 2.35
C PHE A 131 24.02 2.07 2.15
N SER A 132 24.15 0.87 2.69
CA SER A 132 23.11 -0.17 2.64
C SER A 132 21.81 0.25 3.33
N MET A 133 21.89 0.95 4.46
CA MET A 133 20.71 1.49 5.17
C MET A 133 19.97 2.53 4.34
N ARG A 134 20.71 3.41 3.63
CA ARG A 134 20.09 4.39 2.72
C ARG A 134 19.32 3.71 1.59
N TRP A 135 19.90 2.69 0.98
CA TRP A 135 19.22 1.91 -0.07
C TRP A 135 17.99 1.18 0.46
N ALA A 136 18.10 0.53 1.61
CA ALA A 136 16.96 -0.12 2.23
C ALA A 136 15.81 0.87 2.51
N TYR A 137 16.13 2.05 3.05
CA TYR A 137 15.15 3.12 3.26
C TYR A 137 14.49 3.57 1.95
N MET A 138 15.27 3.79 0.88
CA MET A 138 14.73 4.18 -0.43
C MET A 138 13.82 3.10 -1.01
N LEU A 139 14.17 1.82 -0.89
CA LEU A 139 13.33 0.71 -1.34
C LEU A 139 12.00 0.66 -0.59
N ILE A 140 12.02 0.85 0.73
CA ILE A 140 10.81 0.90 1.55
C ILE A 140 9.93 2.08 1.12
N ALA A 141 10.51 3.28 0.99
CA ALA A 141 9.78 4.48 0.59
C ALA A 141 9.18 4.37 -0.81
N SER A 142 9.94 3.79 -1.76
CA SER A 142 9.45 3.55 -3.13
C SER A 142 8.35 2.48 -3.16
N GLY A 143 8.43 1.50 -2.29
CA GLY A 143 7.48 0.39 -2.21
C GLY A 143 6.06 0.85 -1.87
N ASP A 144 5.89 1.90 -1.08
CA ASP A 144 4.58 2.46 -0.74
C ASP A 144 3.78 2.87 -2.00
N TRP A 145 4.45 3.26 -3.07
CA TRP A 145 3.85 3.60 -4.35
C TRP A 145 3.76 2.42 -5.33
N LEU A 146 4.74 1.55 -5.31
CA LEU A 146 4.84 0.43 -6.24
C LEU A 146 4.01 -0.78 -5.80
N ALA A 147 3.89 -1.04 -4.50
CA ALA A 147 3.17 -2.21 -4.00
C ALA A 147 1.69 -2.28 -4.43
N PRO A 148 0.92 -1.18 -4.47
CA PRO A 148 -0.45 -1.18 -5.00
C PRO A 148 -0.52 -1.61 -6.46
N LEU A 149 0.36 -1.05 -7.30
CA LEU A 149 0.42 -1.36 -8.73
C LEU A 149 0.87 -2.80 -8.97
N ALA A 150 1.89 -3.27 -8.23
CA ALA A 150 2.37 -4.63 -8.33
C ALA A 150 1.32 -5.65 -7.89
N SER A 151 0.64 -5.42 -6.75
CA SER A 151 -0.42 -6.29 -6.27
C SER A 151 -1.59 -6.37 -7.25
N TRP A 152 -2.01 -5.22 -7.79
CA TRP A 152 -3.05 -5.16 -8.82
C TRP A 152 -2.59 -5.84 -10.12
N GLY A 153 -1.36 -5.59 -10.59
CA GLY A 153 -0.80 -6.22 -11.79
C GLY A 153 -0.76 -7.74 -11.68
N LEU A 154 -0.29 -8.27 -10.55
CA LEU A 154 -0.20 -9.71 -10.31
C LEU A 154 -1.58 -10.37 -10.18
N LEU A 155 -2.49 -9.77 -9.42
CA LEU A 155 -3.79 -10.37 -9.11
C LEU A 155 -4.86 -10.02 -10.14
N GLY A 156 -4.75 -8.90 -10.86
CA GLY A 156 -5.68 -8.43 -11.88
C GLY A 156 -5.30 -8.80 -13.32
N TYR A 157 -4.04 -9.17 -13.56
CA TYR A 157 -3.49 -9.36 -14.90
C TYR A 157 -4.27 -10.36 -15.76
N SER A 158 -4.68 -11.48 -15.20
CA SER A 158 -5.43 -12.52 -15.93
C SER A 158 -6.77 -12.00 -16.53
N GLU A 159 -7.45 -11.11 -15.83
CA GLU A 159 -8.72 -10.53 -16.28
C GLU A 159 -8.49 -9.46 -17.37
N ILE A 160 -7.43 -8.68 -17.22
CA ILE A 160 -7.03 -7.67 -18.20
C ILE A 160 -6.59 -8.37 -19.49
N ALA A 161 -5.76 -9.40 -19.37
CA ALA A 161 -5.30 -10.20 -20.51
C ALA A 161 -6.46 -10.88 -21.24
N ALA A 162 -7.43 -11.47 -20.51
CA ALA A 162 -8.61 -12.07 -21.10
C ALA A 162 -9.44 -11.06 -21.90
N GLN A 163 -9.61 -9.83 -21.41
CA GLN A 163 -10.35 -8.79 -22.14
C GLN A 163 -9.63 -8.30 -23.41
N LEU A 164 -8.28 -8.21 -23.35
CA LEU A 164 -7.48 -7.84 -24.51
C LEU A 164 -7.55 -8.90 -25.62
N THR A 165 -7.57 -10.18 -25.25
CA THR A 165 -7.68 -11.30 -26.22
C THR A 165 -9.07 -11.40 -26.83
N HIS A 166 -10.14 -11.21 -26.05
CA HIS A 166 -11.51 -11.20 -26.57
C HIS A 166 -11.79 -10.01 -27.51
N SER A 167 -11.18 -8.84 -27.25
CA SER A 167 -11.29 -7.68 -28.13
C SER A 167 -10.69 -7.90 -29.52
N LYS A 168 -9.61 -8.72 -29.61
CA LYS A 168 -8.99 -9.07 -30.91
C LYS A 168 -9.83 -10.04 -31.73
N LYS A 169 -10.56 -10.97 -31.10
CA LYS A 169 -11.42 -11.95 -31.81
C LYS A 169 -12.71 -11.33 -32.32
N GLY A 170 -13.27 -10.33 -31.67
CA GLY A 170 -14.50 -9.65 -32.11
C GLY A 170 -14.32 -8.73 -33.32
N GLY A 171 -13.10 -8.35 -33.68
CA GLY A 171 -12.80 -7.50 -34.83
C GLY A 171 -12.67 -8.24 -36.18
N SER A 172 -12.66 -9.58 -36.17
CA SER A 172 -12.42 -10.39 -37.39
C SER A 172 -13.69 -10.81 -38.12
N TYR A 173 -14.88 -10.51 -37.60
CA TYR A 173 -16.17 -10.91 -38.25
C TYR A 173 -16.95 -9.75 -38.89
N ALA A 174 -16.34 -8.57 -39.02
CA ALA A 174 -17.02 -7.40 -39.63
C ALA A 174 -16.54 -7.08 -41.05
N SER A 175 -15.94 -8.05 -41.73
CA SER A 175 -15.55 -7.92 -43.15
C SER A 175 -15.97 -9.18 -43.94
N VAL A 176 -17.28 -9.35 -44.14
CA VAL A 176 -17.88 -10.13 -45.24
C VAL A 176 -19.08 -9.37 -45.73
#